data_59fbf0e262816d1af2db40197ed327f4
#
_entry.id   59fbf0e262816d1af2db40197ed327f4
#
_cell.length_a   1.000
_cell.length_b   1.000
_cell.length_c   1.000
_cell.angle_alpha   90.00
_cell.angle_beta   90.00
_cell.angle_gamma   90.00
#
_symmetry.space_group_name_H-M   'P 1'
#
loop_
_entity.id
_entity.type
_entity.pdbx_description
1 polymer ?
#
loop_
_entity_poly.entity_id
_entity_poly.type
_entity_poly.pdbx_seq_one_letter_code
_entity_poly.pdbx_strand_id
1 'polypeptide(L)'
;MNEFFKHHGLIIKGIIHLTPREAYECCLNGAILLDLRLDLLFNSKRFDVPEMLHCHDQEINEHYHQLPTNRPIIVADAVGVHSKEVVQFLQSSGYSNVANLVGGIHDWERDGLPITIDPDETLTGGCMCQLRTWSKKKKK
;
A
#
# COMPACT_ATOMS: atom_id res chain seq x y z
N MET A 1 -15.44 11.37 3.32
CA MET A 1 -14.94 11.90 4.54
C MET A 1 -13.91 10.98 5.13
N ASN A 2 -12.87 11.53 5.54
CA ASN A 2 -11.69 10.76 5.87
C ASN A 2 -11.60 10.46 7.36
N GLU A 3 -12.63 9.82 7.88
CA GLU A 3 -12.71 9.59 9.31
C GLU A 3 -11.71 8.57 9.82
N PHE A 4 -11.38 7.60 9.00
CA PHE A 4 -10.51 6.53 9.46
C PHE A 4 -9.15 7.04 9.88
N PHE A 5 -8.60 7.98 9.12
CA PHE A 5 -7.27 8.50 9.40
C PHE A 5 -7.30 9.76 10.25
N LYS A 6 -8.42 10.06 10.86
CA LYS A 6 -8.61 11.34 11.50
C LYS A 6 -7.56 11.67 12.54
N HIS A 7 -7.15 10.69 13.31
CA HIS A 7 -6.20 10.93 14.39
C HIS A 7 -4.81 10.45 14.06
N HIS A 8 -4.53 10.23 12.78
CA HIS A 8 -3.24 9.73 12.36
C HIS A 8 -2.63 10.65 11.33
N GLY A 9 -1.30 10.65 11.32
CA GLY A 9 -0.61 11.27 10.22
C GLY A 9 -0.57 12.76 10.26
N LEU A 10 -0.01 13.31 9.22
CA LEU A 10 0.15 14.72 9.04
C LEU A 10 -0.42 15.07 7.66
N ILE A 11 -1.26 16.08 7.61
CA ILE A 11 -1.88 16.47 6.35
C ILE A 11 -1.07 17.57 5.72
N ILE A 12 -0.56 17.32 4.52
CA ILE A 12 0.21 18.29 3.77
C ILE A 12 -0.40 18.36 2.39
N LYS A 13 -0.87 19.54 2.02
CA LYS A 13 -1.46 19.78 0.69
C LYS A 13 -2.58 18.79 0.39
N GLY A 14 -3.38 18.51 1.41
CA GLY A 14 -4.52 17.63 1.22
C GLY A 14 -4.22 16.15 1.24
N ILE A 15 -2.98 15.77 1.46
CA ILE A 15 -2.59 14.36 1.52
C ILE A 15 -2.21 14.01 2.94
N ILE A 16 -2.75 12.90 3.43
CA ILE A 16 -2.40 12.40 4.75
C ILE A 16 -1.13 11.57 4.62
N HIS A 17 -0.12 11.93 5.40
CA HIS A 17 1.15 11.23 5.40
C HIS A 17 1.30 10.48 6.70
N LEU A 18 1.43 9.16 6.63
CA LEU A 18 1.53 8.31 7.80
C LEU A 18 2.97 7.85 7.97
N THR A 19 3.43 7.84 9.22
CA THR A 19 4.70 7.19 9.52
C THR A 19 4.50 5.68 9.39
N PRO A 20 5.60 4.93 9.30
CA PRO A 20 5.44 3.47 9.23
C PRO A 20 4.65 2.90 10.40
N ARG A 21 4.91 3.36 11.61
CA ARG A 21 4.19 2.83 12.77
C ARG A 21 2.72 3.16 12.71
N GLU A 22 2.39 4.40 12.34
CA GLU A 22 0.98 4.77 12.20
C GLU A 22 0.30 3.93 11.13
N ALA A 23 1.00 3.72 10.02
CA ALA A 23 0.42 2.92 8.94
C ALA A 23 0.19 1.48 9.39
N TYR A 24 1.12 0.93 10.13
CA TYR A 24 0.96 -0.43 10.60
C TYR A 24 -0.26 -0.55 11.52
N GLU A 25 -0.42 0.41 12.42
CA GLU A 25 -1.60 0.40 13.29
C GLU A 25 -2.88 0.49 12.47
N CYS A 26 -2.88 1.32 11.46
CA CYS A 26 -4.06 1.44 10.61
C CYS A 26 -4.35 0.13 9.89
N CYS A 27 -3.32 -0.56 9.43
CA CYS A 27 -3.52 -1.85 8.78
C CYS A 27 -4.10 -2.88 9.73
N LEU A 28 -3.67 -2.85 10.99
CA LEU A 28 -4.24 -3.76 11.98
C LEU A 28 -5.69 -3.46 12.26
N ASN A 29 -6.13 -2.24 11.98
CA ASN A 29 -7.50 -1.83 12.22
C ASN A 29 -8.36 -1.83 10.98
N GLY A 30 -7.89 -2.45 9.90
CA GLY A 30 -8.74 -2.63 8.74
C GLY A 30 -8.35 -1.89 7.48
N ALA A 31 -7.27 -1.13 7.50
CA ALA A 31 -6.82 -0.47 6.28
C ALA A 31 -6.18 -1.49 5.34
N ILE A 32 -6.30 -1.23 4.05
CA ILE A 32 -5.67 -2.04 3.02
C ILE A 32 -4.41 -1.32 2.58
N LEU A 33 -3.32 -2.04 2.48
CA LEU A 33 -2.08 -1.46 2.00
C LEU A 33 -1.93 -1.77 0.51
N LEU A 34 -1.81 -0.73 -0.29
CA LEU A 34 -1.63 -0.86 -1.73
C LEU A 34 -0.15 -0.68 -2.03
N ASP A 35 0.49 -1.75 -2.49
CA ASP A 35 1.92 -1.77 -2.78
C ASP A 35 2.12 -1.51 -4.26
N LEU A 36 2.89 -0.48 -4.57
CA LEU A 36 3.09 -0.05 -5.95
C LEU A 36 4.39 -0.56 -6.57
N ARG A 37 5.14 -1.39 -5.86
CA ARG A 37 6.45 -1.80 -6.34
C ARG A 37 6.35 -2.79 -7.48
N LEU A 38 7.48 -2.98 -8.17
CA LEU A 38 7.55 -3.99 -9.23
C LEU A 38 7.30 -5.37 -8.66
N ASP A 39 6.79 -6.25 -9.51
CA ASP A 39 6.50 -7.63 -9.11
C ASP A 39 7.71 -8.31 -8.49
N LEU A 40 8.86 -8.12 -9.07
CA LEU A 40 10.06 -8.76 -8.56
C LEU A 40 10.32 -8.37 -7.12
N LEU A 41 10.21 -7.09 -6.83
CA LEU A 41 10.46 -6.62 -5.48
C LEU A 41 9.37 -7.08 -4.53
N PHE A 42 8.12 -7.02 -4.98
CA PHE A 42 7.00 -7.45 -4.17
C PHE A 42 7.12 -8.92 -3.81
N ASN A 43 7.51 -9.75 -4.75
CA ASN A 43 7.58 -11.18 -4.49
C ASN A 43 8.72 -11.55 -3.55
N SER A 44 9.78 -10.77 -3.53
CA SER A 44 10.91 -11.13 -2.68
C SER A 44 10.75 -10.63 -1.25
N LYS A 45 10.09 -9.50 -1.06
CA LYS A 45 9.94 -8.92 0.26
C LYS A 45 8.69 -8.06 0.28
N ARG A 46 7.82 -8.27 1.23
CA ARG A 46 6.57 -7.51 1.32
C ARG A 46 6.29 -7.08 2.73
N PHE A 47 5.43 -6.05 2.83
CA PHE A 47 4.87 -5.69 4.12
C PHE A 47 4.08 -6.86 4.67
N ASP A 48 4.24 -7.13 5.95
CA ASP A 48 3.49 -8.22 6.58
C ASP A 48 2.30 -7.64 7.31
N VAL A 49 1.22 -7.43 6.58
CA VAL A 49 0.00 -6.82 7.10
C VAL A 49 -1.18 -7.71 6.73
N PRO A 50 -2.31 -7.55 7.43
CA PRO A 50 -3.46 -8.43 7.19
C PRO A 50 -4.01 -8.41 5.79
N GLU A 51 -4.10 -7.24 5.17
CA GLU A 51 -4.67 -7.14 3.82
C GLU A 51 -3.81 -6.25 2.96
N MET A 52 -3.52 -6.72 1.78
CA MET A 52 -2.64 -6.02 0.88
C MET A 52 -3.12 -6.22 -0.54
N LEU A 53 -3.00 -5.18 -1.33
CA LEU A 53 -3.21 -5.24 -2.77
C LEU A 53 -1.91 -4.84 -3.42
N HIS A 54 -1.67 -5.35 -4.61
CA HIS A 54 -0.45 -5.06 -5.34
C HIS A 54 -0.79 -4.62 -6.75
N CYS A 55 -0.23 -3.49 -7.13
CA CYS A 55 -0.38 -2.98 -8.50
C CYS A 55 0.77 -2.03 -8.77
N HIS A 56 1.58 -2.34 -9.77
CA HIS A 56 2.70 -1.49 -10.10
C HIS A 56 2.22 -0.07 -10.43
N ASP A 57 3.00 0.92 -10.04
CA ASP A 57 2.54 2.30 -10.14
C ASP A 57 2.27 2.73 -11.57
N GLN A 58 2.91 2.12 -12.55
CA GLN A 58 2.65 2.48 -13.94
C GLN A 58 1.39 1.86 -14.48
N GLU A 59 0.83 0.90 -13.75
CA GLU A 59 -0.39 0.23 -14.17
C GLU A 59 -1.62 0.71 -13.43
N ILE A 60 -1.43 1.56 -12.43
CA ILE A 60 -2.55 1.93 -11.57
C ILE A 60 -3.62 2.70 -12.33
N ASN A 61 -3.23 3.43 -13.36
CA ASN A 61 -4.21 4.18 -14.15
C ASN A 61 -5.25 3.26 -14.79
N GLU A 62 -4.86 2.05 -15.10
CA GLU A 62 -5.76 1.13 -15.78
C GLU A 62 -6.52 0.24 -14.82
N HIS A 63 -6.07 0.14 -13.58
CA HIS A 63 -6.66 -0.82 -12.67
C HIS A 63 -7.21 -0.22 -11.39
N TYR A 64 -7.10 1.08 -11.21
CA TYR A 64 -7.48 1.70 -9.95
C TYR A 64 -8.97 1.50 -9.63
N HIS A 65 -9.79 1.39 -10.64
CA HIS A 65 -11.23 1.26 -10.41
C HIS A 65 -11.60 -0.05 -9.74
N GLN A 66 -10.66 -0.99 -9.66
CA GLN A 66 -10.88 -2.23 -8.95
C GLN A 66 -10.68 -2.08 -7.45
N LEU A 67 -10.13 -0.94 -7.00
CA LEU A 67 -9.94 -0.71 -5.59
C LEU A 67 -11.30 -0.44 -4.93
N PRO A 68 -11.49 -0.96 -3.71
CA PRO A 68 -12.74 -0.68 -3.01
C PRO A 68 -12.84 0.79 -2.65
N THR A 69 -14.02 1.35 -2.78
CA THR A 69 -14.23 2.75 -2.47
C THR A 69 -14.67 2.95 -1.02
N ASN A 70 -15.02 1.87 -0.33
CA ASN A 70 -15.54 1.98 1.02
C ASN A 70 -14.55 1.49 2.08
N ARG A 71 -13.29 1.38 1.72
CA ARG A 71 -12.26 0.93 2.65
C ARG A 71 -11.12 1.94 2.69
N PRO A 72 -10.49 2.11 3.83
CA PRO A 72 -9.30 2.97 3.89
C PRO A 72 -8.12 2.30 3.20
N ILE A 73 -7.39 3.07 2.42
CA ILE A 73 -6.28 2.56 1.62
C ILE A 73 -5.02 3.35 1.93
N ILE A 74 -3.94 2.65 2.22
CA ILE A 74 -2.64 3.25 2.42
C ILE A 74 -1.78 2.89 1.22
N VAL A 75 -1.26 3.88 0.53
CA VAL A 75 -0.48 3.68 -0.68
C VAL A 75 1.00 3.68 -0.31
N ALA A 76 1.73 2.69 -0.77
CA ALA A 76 3.13 2.51 -0.41
C ALA A 76 3.97 2.11 -1.61
N ASP A 77 5.23 2.52 -1.60
CA ASP A 77 6.18 2.08 -2.60
C ASP A 77 7.50 1.78 -1.90
N ALA A 78 8.60 1.84 -2.64
CA ALA A 78 9.90 1.48 -2.06
C ALA A 78 10.40 2.52 -1.08
N VAL A 79 10.36 3.79 -1.45
CA VAL A 79 10.93 4.86 -0.64
C VAL A 79 10.02 6.07 -0.49
N GLY A 80 8.80 5.99 -0.94
CA GLY A 80 7.84 7.07 -0.74
C GLY A 80 7.84 8.13 -1.82
N VAL A 81 8.43 7.87 -2.97
CA VAL A 81 8.51 8.88 -4.03
C VAL A 81 7.25 8.89 -4.88
N HIS A 82 6.81 7.71 -5.32
CA HIS A 82 5.69 7.65 -6.26
C HIS A 82 4.35 7.54 -5.56
N SER A 83 4.34 7.11 -4.32
CA SER A 83 3.08 6.87 -3.63
C SER A 83 2.27 8.14 -3.46
N LYS A 84 2.93 9.28 -3.27
CA LYS A 84 2.19 10.55 -3.13
C LYS A 84 1.43 10.88 -4.39
N GLU A 85 2.05 10.65 -5.53
CA GLU A 85 1.38 10.94 -6.79
C GLU A 85 0.17 10.05 -6.99
N VAL A 86 0.29 8.80 -6.59
CA VAL A 86 -0.83 7.88 -6.72
C VAL A 86 -1.95 8.28 -5.76
N VAL A 87 -1.62 8.73 -4.56
CA VAL A 87 -2.65 9.21 -3.65
C VAL A 87 -3.42 10.36 -4.29
N GLN A 88 -2.69 11.31 -4.89
CA GLN A 88 -3.36 12.43 -5.54
C GLN A 88 -4.24 11.95 -6.70
N PHE A 89 -3.75 11.01 -7.47
CA PHE A 89 -4.53 10.46 -8.56
C PHE A 89 -5.81 9.81 -8.04
N LEU A 90 -5.70 9.03 -6.97
CA LEU A 90 -6.86 8.37 -6.42
C LEU A 90 -7.85 9.37 -5.85
N GLN A 91 -7.36 10.42 -5.20
CA GLN A 91 -8.26 11.45 -4.71
C GLN A 91 -9.02 12.11 -5.85
N SER A 92 -8.34 12.36 -6.96
CA SER A 92 -8.99 12.93 -8.12
C SER A 92 -10.00 12.00 -8.73
N SER A 93 -9.87 10.72 -8.47
CA SER A 93 -10.73 9.71 -9.05
C SER A 93 -11.86 9.31 -8.11
N GLY A 94 -12.03 10.03 -7.01
CA GLY A 94 -13.16 9.79 -6.14
C GLY A 94 -12.87 9.04 -4.87
N TYR A 95 -11.61 8.69 -4.64
CA TYR A 95 -11.23 7.99 -3.40
C TYR A 95 -10.88 9.01 -2.34
N SER A 96 -11.65 9.08 -1.29
CA SER A 96 -11.41 10.07 -0.26
C SER A 96 -10.69 9.52 0.96
N ASN A 97 -10.66 8.21 1.11
CA ASN A 97 -10.10 7.59 2.30
C ASN A 97 -8.78 6.95 1.96
N VAL A 98 -7.82 7.77 1.53
CA VAL A 98 -6.50 7.29 1.10
C VAL A 98 -5.42 8.08 1.81
N ALA A 99 -4.31 7.42 2.07
CA ALA A 99 -3.18 8.04 2.75
C ALA A 99 -1.89 7.53 2.15
N ASN A 100 -0.81 8.27 2.38
CA ASN A 100 0.51 7.95 1.89
C ASN A 100 1.38 7.41 3.01
N LEU A 101 2.09 6.33 2.74
CA LEU A 101 3.08 5.81 3.68
C LEU A 101 4.41 6.51 3.43
N VAL A 102 4.90 7.23 4.42
CA VAL A 102 6.14 7.95 4.30
C VAL A 102 7.30 6.94 4.28
N GLY A 103 8.20 7.12 3.33
CA GLY A 103 9.42 6.33 3.29
C GLY A 103 9.30 4.92 2.75
N GLY A 104 8.09 4.48 2.45
CA GLY A 104 7.88 3.19 1.82
C GLY A 104 8.37 2.03 2.66
N ILE A 105 8.65 0.92 1.99
CA ILE A 105 9.09 -0.27 2.70
C ILE A 105 10.48 -0.08 3.30
N HIS A 106 11.26 0.83 2.73
CA HIS A 106 12.60 1.10 3.26
C HIS A 106 12.52 1.57 4.71
N ASP A 107 11.70 2.58 4.99
CA ASP A 107 11.57 3.08 6.35
C ASP A 107 10.82 2.12 7.24
N TRP A 108 9.87 1.40 6.67
CA TRP A 108 9.12 0.40 7.40
C TRP A 108 10.07 -0.65 7.97
N GLU A 109 10.96 -1.15 7.13
CA GLU A 109 11.90 -2.17 7.56
C GLU A 109 12.92 -1.59 8.54
N ARG A 110 13.36 -0.37 8.28
CA ARG A 110 14.32 0.28 9.18
C ARG A 110 13.74 0.42 10.59
N ASP A 111 12.45 0.68 10.67
CA ASP A 111 11.80 0.85 11.96
C ASP A 111 11.45 -0.47 12.63
N GLY A 112 11.81 -1.58 12.03
CA GLY A 112 11.60 -2.88 12.66
C GLY A 112 10.20 -3.42 12.54
N LEU A 113 9.41 -2.89 11.62
CA LEU A 113 8.05 -3.37 11.46
C LEU A 113 8.05 -4.65 10.63
N PRO A 114 7.00 -5.47 10.74
CA PRO A 114 7.04 -6.80 10.15
C PRO A 114 7.05 -6.79 8.63
N ILE A 115 7.90 -7.64 8.08
CA ILE A 115 7.95 -7.89 6.65
C ILE A 115 7.99 -9.39 6.44
N THR A 116 7.59 -9.80 5.25
CA THR A 116 7.67 -11.19 4.85
C THR A 116 8.69 -11.30 3.75
N ILE A 117 9.69 -12.15 3.96
CA ILE A 117 10.69 -12.43 2.96
C ILE A 117 10.45 -13.82 2.46
N ASP A 118 10.36 -13.96 1.16
CA ASP A 118 10.01 -15.23 0.57
C ASP A 118 11.03 -15.58 -0.50
N PRO A 119 12.19 -16.06 -0.09
CA PRO A 119 13.27 -16.30 -1.05
C PRO A 119 12.94 -17.34 -2.09
N ASP A 120 12.02 -18.23 -1.78
CA ASP A 120 11.63 -19.25 -2.74
C ASP A 120 10.53 -18.79 -3.67
N GLU A 121 10.02 -17.63 -3.43
CA GLU A 121 8.96 -17.12 -4.28
C GLU A 121 9.55 -16.71 -5.60
N THR A 122 9.16 -17.33 -6.65
CA THR A 122 9.67 -16.95 -7.95
C THR A 122 8.62 -16.20 -8.69
N LEU A 123 9.08 -15.45 -9.67
CA LEU A 123 8.14 -14.79 -10.53
C LEU A 123 7.41 -15.86 -11.30
N THR A 124 6.19 -16.05 -10.97
CA THR A 124 5.43 -17.08 -11.64
C THR A 124 4.95 -16.63 -12.98
N GLY A 125 5.51 -15.59 -13.48
CA GLY A 125 5.15 -15.14 -14.78
C GLY A 125 3.75 -14.63 -14.87
N GLY A 126 3.16 -14.42 -13.77
CA GLY A 126 1.82 -13.95 -13.77
C GLY A 126 1.74 -12.60 -14.45
N CYS A 127 0.57 -12.28 -14.86
CA CYS A 127 0.35 -11.01 -15.48
C CYS A 127 0.66 -9.90 -14.49
N MET A 128 1.47 -8.98 -14.88
CA MET A 128 1.85 -7.90 -14.02
C MET A 128 0.85 -6.80 -14.00
N CYS A 129 -0.11 -6.84 -14.85
CA CYS A 129 -0.98 -5.69 -15.04
C CYS A 129 -2.29 -5.80 -14.30
N GLN A 130 -2.34 -6.58 -13.28
CA GLN A 130 -3.58 -6.77 -12.55
C GLN A 130 -3.36 -6.53 -11.09
N LEU A 131 -4.41 -6.06 -10.42
CA LEU A 131 -4.37 -5.97 -8.99
C LEU A 131 -4.40 -7.37 -8.42
N ARG A 132 -3.49 -7.63 -7.52
CA ARG A 132 -3.43 -8.92 -6.86
C ARG A 132 -3.59 -8.73 -5.37
N THR A 133 -4.33 -9.61 -4.75
CA THR A 133 -4.57 -9.53 -3.33
C THR A 133 -3.69 -10.51 -2.59
N TRP A 134 -3.23 -10.09 -1.43
CA TRP A 134 -2.48 -10.92 -0.52
C TRP A 134 -3.12 -10.84 0.84
N SER A 135 -3.19 -11.97 1.51
CA SER A 135 -3.76 -12.01 2.83
C SER A 135 -2.99 -13.00 3.64
N LYS A 136 -2.69 -12.64 4.88
CA LYS A 136 -1.99 -13.56 5.74
C LYS A 136 -2.75 -14.84 5.96
N LYS A 137 -4.05 -14.78 5.88
CA LYS A 137 -4.83 -15.97 6.10
C LYS A 137 -4.60 -17.02 5.06
N LYS A 138 -4.15 -16.65 3.90
CA LYS A 138 -3.92 -17.63 2.88
C LYS A 138 -2.72 -18.47 3.14
N LYS A 139 -1.88 -18.01 3.98
CA LYS A 139 -0.73 -18.82 4.27
C LYS A 139 -1.15 -19.93 5.12
N LYS A 140 -0.79 -20.93 4.92
CA LYS A 140 -1.24 -21.94 5.80
C LYS A 140 -0.35 -23.05 5.78
#